data_e635427f5b439029944ba3ac8957e474
#
_entry.id   e635427f5b439029944ba3ac8957e474
#
_cell.length_a   1.000
_cell.length_b   1.000
_cell.length_c   1.000
_cell.angle_alpha   90.00
_cell.angle_beta   90.00
_cell.angle_gamma   90.00
#
_symmetry.space_group_name_H-M   'P 1'
#
loop_
_entity.id
_entity.type
_entity.pdbx_description
1 polymer ?
#
loop_
_entity_poly.entity_id
_entity_poly.type
_entity_poly.pdbx_seq_one_letter_code
_entity_poly.pdbx_strand_id
1 'polypeptide(L)'
;MTRRHFLPIAALIVLASCNGKKADNTTGSSASPAAEAQEPTKELIEKEIFVGSPFSYITNLSSIKIVYTQGDYHISAIADSITLSHLQLQFDSNLLTVNLGHDNNRDYNIYGTTTDITLNVSSPRLDCVSTCGNGSFTSKGFLEADTIQLGVLGSGSINIDSIRCADIDIQSFNKGNISIKHLSANNANILSRSSATITADVSVKSLNIANYNKQTIHISGHAEKLYIRNPKDPNLDVSKMK
;
A
#
# COMPACT_ATOMS: atom_id res chain seq x y z
N MET A 1 -12.07 9.86 -31.32
CA MET A 1 -12.45 9.88 -29.87
C MET A 1 -12.58 8.45 -29.39
N THR A 2 -11.49 7.87 -28.93
CA THR A 2 -11.44 6.46 -28.49
C THR A 2 -11.68 6.47 -26.97
N ARG A 3 -12.84 6.04 -26.52
CA ARG A 3 -13.14 5.82 -25.09
C ARG A 3 -12.26 4.65 -24.62
N ARG A 4 -11.22 4.95 -23.86
CA ARG A 4 -10.51 3.92 -23.11
C ARG A 4 -11.40 3.51 -21.94
N HIS A 5 -11.87 2.28 -21.97
CA HIS A 5 -12.60 1.68 -20.87
C HIS A 5 -11.61 1.38 -19.74
N PHE A 6 -11.78 2.06 -18.59
CA PHE A 6 -11.13 1.65 -17.35
C PHE A 6 -11.69 0.29 -16.96
N LEU A 7 -10.84 -0.74 -16.95
CA LEU A 7 -11.19 -2.01 -16.32
C LEU A 7 -11.20 -1.77 -14.80
N PRO A 8 -12.30 -2.10 -14.10
CA PRO A 8 -12.29 -2.10 -12.66
C PRO A 8 -11.27 -3.14 -12.18
N ILE A 9 -10.50 -2.80 -11.14
CA ILE A 9 -9.66 -3.77 -10.43
C ILE A 9 -10.57 -4.92 -10.01
N ALA A 10 -10.51 -6.03 -10.74
CA ALA A 10 -11.20 -7.24 -10.35
C ALA A 10 -10.46 -7.82 -9.16
N ALA A 11 -10.92 -7.48 -7.96
CA ALA A 11 -10.43 -8.07 -6.72
C ALA A 11 -10.78 -9.57 -6.74
N LEU A 12 -9.79 -10.41 -6.92
CA LEU A 12 -9.93 -11.84 -6.68
C LEU A 12 -10.06 -12.06 -5.17
N ILE A 13 -11.31 -12.09 -4.69
CA ILE A 13 -11.61 -12.34 -3.28
C ILE A 13 -11.49 -13.83 -3.04
N VAL A 14 -10.40 -14.26 -2.42
CA VAL A 14 -10.31 -15.57 -1.80
C VAL A 14 -10.83 -15.45 -0.36
N LEU A 15 -12.06 -15.89 -0.13
CA LEU A 15 -12.67 -15.97 1.20
C LEU A 15 -12.08 -17.18 1.93
N ALA A 16 -11.13 -16.94 2.84
CA ALA A 16 -10.73 -17.92 3.85
C ALA A 16 -11.49 -17.64 5.16
N SER A 17 -12.44 -18.49 5.47
CA SER A 17 -13.23 -18.51 6.71
C SER A 17 -12.39 -19.16 7.81
N CYS A 18 -12.05 -18.45 8.88
CA CYS A 18 -11.45 -19.02 10.09
C CYS A 18 -12.40 -18.95 11.26
N ASN A 19 -12.85 -20.15 11.70
CA ASN A 19 -13.56 -20.39 12.96
C ASN A 19 -12.52 -20.56 14.08
N GLY A 20 -12.48 -19.63 15.04
CA GLY A 20 -11.62 -19.74 16.22
C GLY A 20 -12.39 -20.25 17.44
N LYS A 21 -11.96 -21.37 18.04
CA LYS A 21 -12.41 -21.84 19.36
C LYS A 21 -11.55 -21.24 20.47
N LYS A 22 -12.25 -20.66 21.48
CA LYS A 22 -11.66 -20.29 22.78
C LYS A 22 -11.32 -21.52 23.61
N ALA A 23 -10.21 -21.48 24.32
CA ALA A 23 -9.95 -22.32 25.50
C ALA A 23 -9.38 -21.45 26.62
N ASP A 24 -10.11 -21.42 27.74
CA ASP A 24 -9.66 -20.89 29.04
C ASP A 24 -8.66 -21.87 29.68
N ASN A 25 -7.60 -21.37 30.30
CA ASN A 25 -7.08 -22.02 31.52
C ASN A 25 -6.28 -21.05 32.39
N THR A 26 -6.75 -20.99 33.65
CA THR A 26 -6.18 -20.36 34.82
C THR A 26 -5.09 -21.26 35.46
N THR A 27 -4.15 -20.60 36.10
CA THR A 27 -3.47 -20.83 37.40
C THR A 27 -1.94 -20.93 37.37
N GLY A 28 -1.33 -20.13 38.25
CA GLY A 28 -0.22 -20.55 39.11
C GLY A 28 1.09 -19.77 39.01
N SER A 29 1.17 -18.73 39.82
CA SER A 29 2.35 -18.11 40.44
C SER A 29 3.64 -18.95 40.52
N SER A 30 4.79 -18.35 40.09
CA SER A 30 5.99 -18.13 40.94
C SER A 30 7.01 -17.28 40.17
N ALA A 31 7.33 -16.11 40.76
CA ALA A 31 8.34 -15.19 40.22
C ALA A 31 9.75 -15.74 40.53
N SER A 32 10.53 -15.94 39.45
CA SER A 32 11.99 -16.00 39.50
C SER A 32 12.52 -14.83 38.67
N PRO A 33 13.56 -14.10 39.11
CA PRO A 33 14.07 -12.98 38.30
C PRO A 33 14.68 -13.55 37.03
N ALA A 34 13.94 -13.35 35.93
CA ALA A 34 14.45 -13.67 34.60
C ALA A 34 15.60 -12.72 34.30
N ALA A 35 16.78 -13.29 34.07
CA ALA A 35 17.85 -12.62 33.37
C ALA A 35 17.26 -12.08 32.06
N GLU A 36 17.43 -10.79 31.78
CA GLU A 36 17.15 -10.21 30.46
C GLU A 36 17.99 -10.95 29.44
N ALA A 37 17.36 -11.91 28.76
CA ALA A 37 17.93 -12.50 27.57
C ALA A 37 17.96 -11.37 26.52
N GLN A 38 19.14 -10.82 26.27
CA GLN A 38 19.38 -9.97 25.10
C GLN A 38 18.97 -10.79 23.87
N GLU A 39 17.88 -10.35 23.22
CA GLU A 39 17.52 -10.91 21.93
C GLU A 39 18.74 -10.79 20.99
N PRO A 40 19.11 -11.85 20.28
CA PRO A 40 20.24 -11.78 19.34
C PRO A 40 19.92 -10.70 18.32
N THR A 41 20.78 -9.69 18.22
CA THR A 41 20.69 -8.66 17.20
C THR A 41 20.72 -9.35 15.85
N LYS A 42 19.57 -9.38 15.15
CA LYS A 42 19.47 -9.93 13.81
C LYS A 42 20.33 -9.08 12.88
N GLU A 43 21.36 -9.68 12.29
CA GLU A 43 22.16 -9.02 11.28
C GLU A 43 21.33 -8.82 10.02
N LEU A 44 21.14 -7.55 9.62
CA LEU A 44 20.45 -7.21 8.39
C LEU A 44 21.45 -7.29 7.22
N ILE A 45 21.05 -7.99 6.18
CA ILE A 45 21.81 -8.07 4.93
C ILE A 45 21.00 -7.45 3.79
N GLU A 46 21.68 -6.83 2.84
CA GLU A 46 21.10 -6.39 1.59
C GLU A 46 21.36 -7.43 0.50
N LYS A 47 20.34 -7.78 -0.23
CA LYS A 47 20.41 -8.75 -1.32
C LYS A 47 19.81 -8.16 -2.58
N GLU A 48 20.61 -8.13 -3.65
CA GLU A 48 20.14 -7.83 -5.00
C GLU A 48 19.25 -8.96 -5.53
N ILE A 49 18.18 -8.56 -6.21
CA ILE A 49 17.20 -9.52 -6.74
C ILE A 49 17.10 -9.31 -8.25
N PHE A 50 17.23 -10.41 -8.98
CA PHE A 50 17.07 -10.39 -10.42
C PHE A 50 15.64 -10.01 -10.83
N VAL A 51 15.50 -9.01 -11.71
CA VAL A 51 14.22 -8.60 -12.28
C VAL A 51 13.86 -9.55 -13.42
N GLY A 52 12.87 -10.41 -13.18
CA GLY A 52 12.48 -11.47 -14.11
C GLY A 52 11.83 -10.96 -15.41
N SER A 53 11.05 -9.88 -15.35
CA SER A 53 10.48 -9.20 -16.52
C SER A 53 10.14 -7.75 -16.20
N PRO A 54 9.96 -6.88 -17.22
CA PRO A 54 9.48 -5.52 -17.03
C PRO A 54 8.15 -5.47 -16.30
N PHE A 55 7.98 -4.46 -15.41
CA PHE A 55 6.74 -4.22 -14.68
C PHE A 55 6.47 -2.72 -14.54
N SER A 56 5.20 -2.37 -14.48
CA SER A 56 4.71 -1.05 -14.08
C SER A 56 3.57 -1.13 -13.07
N TYR A 57 3.15 -2.34 -12.71
CA TYR A 57 2.16 -2.62 -11.66
C TYR A 57 2.85 -3.30 -10.49
N ILE A 58 2.55 -2.84 -9.27
CA ILE A 58 3.10 -3.42 -8.04
C ILE A 58 1.95 -3.76 -7.09
N THR A 59 1.89 -5.01 -6.66
CA THR A 59 0.94 -5.46 -5.64
C THR A 59 1.69 -6.04 -4.43
N ASN A 60 1.48 -5.43 -3.27
CA ASN A 60 1.99 -5.92 -2.00
C ASN A 60 0.90 -6.70 -1.26
N LEU A 61 1.05 -8.01 -1.17
CA LEU A 61 0.10 -8.90 -0.49
C LEU A 61 0.41 -9.13 0.99
N SER A 62 1.53 -8.62 1.47
CA SER A 62 2.09 -8.93 2.80
C SER A 62 2.36 -7.67 3.64
N SER A 63 3.14 -7.81 4.71
CA SER A 63 3.58 -6.72 5.59
C SER A 63 4.89 -6.04 5.16
N ILE A 64 5.38 -6.31 3.95
CA ILE A 64 6.64 -5.78 3.45
C ILE A 64 6.56 -4.25 3.25
N LYS A 65 7.64 -3.56 3.61
CA LYS A 65 7.83 -2.15 3.30
C LYS A 65 8.48 -2.00 1.93
N ILE A 66 7.74 -1.48 0.96
CA ILE A 66 8.25 -1.15 -0.37
C ILE A 66 8.67 0.32 -0.40
N VAL A 67 9.90 0.58 -0.80
CA VAL A 67 10.44 1.91 -1.09
C VAL A 67 10.68 2.00 -2.59
N TYR A 68 9.93 2.85 -3.27
CA TYR A 68 9.95 2.99 -4.72
C TYR A 68 10.65 4.27 -5.15
N THR A 69 11.41 4.18 -6.24
CA THR A 69 12.00 5.33 -6.94
C THR A 69 11.79 5.12 -8.44
N GLN A 70 11.35 6.13 -9.17
CA GLN A 70 11.25 6.00 -10.62
C GLN A 70 12.65 6.05 -11.26
N GLY A 71 12.97 5.06 -12.09
CA GLY A 71 14.29 4.90 -12.71
C GLY A 71 14.42 3.57 -13.44
N ASP A 72 15.63 3.14 -13.73
CA ASP A 72 15.88 1.84 -14.34
C ASP A 72 15.39 0.70 -13.45
N TYR A 73 15.08 -0.46 -14.05
CA TYR A 73 14.63 -1.63 -13.31
C TYR A 73 15.69 -2.12 -12.32
N HIS A 74 15.34 -2.08 -11.04
CA HIS A 74 16.19 -2.57 -9.97
C HIS A 74 15.35 -3.01 -8.78
N ILE A 75 15.75 -4.09 -8.12
CA ILE A 75 15.15 -4.58 -6.89
C ILE A 75 16.25 -5.03 -5.93
N SER A 76 16.27 -4.49 -4.71
CA SER A 76 17.05 -5.03 -3.60
C SER A 76 16.17 -5.22 -2.35
N ALA A 77 16.51 -6.18 -1.52
CA ALA A 77 15.80 -6.46 -0.27
C ALA A 77 16.75 -6.40 0.93
N ILE A 78 16.31 -5.74 1.98
CA ILE A 78 17.05 -5.60 3.25
C ILE A 78 16.25 -6.29 4.34
N ALA A 79 16.79 -7.37 4.91
CA ALA A 79 16.25 -8.08 6.07
C ALA A 79 17.29 -9.07 6.61
N ASP A 80 16.97 -9.82 7.66
CA ASP A 80 17.78 -10.96 8.08
C ASP A 80 17.67 -12.12 7.07
N SER A 81 18.66 -13.03 7.08
CA SER A 81 18.76 -14.11 6.10
C SER A 81 17.56 -15.07 6.11
N ILE A 82 16.97 -15.33 7.28
CA ILE A 82 15.81 -16.21 7.43
C ILE A 82 14.58 -15.53 6.78
N THR A 83 14.36 -14.26 7.10
CA THR A 83 13.25 -13.48 6.56
C THR A 83 13.36 -13.34 5.05
N LEU A 84 14.58 -13.12 4.51
CA LEU A 84 14.81 -13.08 3.06
C LEU A 84 14.53 -14.41 2.36
N SER A 85 14.69 -15.55 3.04
CA SER A 85 14.38 -16.85 2.45
C SER A 85 12.89 -17.07 2.20
N HIS A 86 12.01 -16.31 2.86
CA HIS A 86 10.56 -16.34 2.69
C HIS A 86 10.03 -15.29 1.70
N LEU A 87 10.89 -14.38 1.23
CA LEU A 87 10.49 -13.38 0.25
C LEU A 87 10.15 -14.04 -1.09
N GLN A 88 8.94 -13.79 -1.57
CA GLN A 88 8.45 -14.26 -2.86
C GLN A 88 8.14 -13.09 -3.76
N LEU A 89 8.84 -13.00 -4.88
CA LEU A 89 8.57 -12.05 -5.96
C LEU A 89 8.11 -12.82 -7.18
N GLN A 90 6.93 -12.47 -7.67
CA GLN A 90 6.37 -13.04 -8.87
C GLN A 90 6.19 -11.95 -9.93
N PHE A 91 6.67 -12.24 -11.13
CA PHE A 91 6.56 -11.35 -12.28
C PHE A 91 5.60 -11.97 -13.29
N ASP A 92 4.49 -11.31 -13.58
CA ASP A 92 3.50 -11.76 -14.54
C ASP A 92 2.89 -10.58 -15.30
N SER A 93 3.03 -10.59 -16.63
CA SER A 93 2.33 -9.65 -17.53
C SER A 93 2.37 -8.18 -17.09
N ASN A 94 3.55 -7.65 -16.79
CA ASN A 94 3.77 -6.28 -16.32
C ASN A 94 3.44 -6.03 -14.83
N LEU A 95 3.15 -7.07 -14.06
CA LEU A 95 2.86 -7.02 -12.64
C LEU A 95 4.00 -7.62 -11.82
N LEU A 96 4.48 -6.88 -10.83
CA LEU A 96 5.29 -7.39 -9.72
C LEU A 96 4.37 -7.66 -8.52
N THR A 97 4.22 -8.93 -8.16
CA THR A 97 3.57 -9.33 -6.92
C THR A 97 4.61 -9.59 -5.85
N VAL A 98 4.45 -8.94 -4.71
CA VAL A 98 5.33 -9.04 -3.54
C VAL A 98 4.59 -9.76 -2.42
N ASN A 99 5.14 -10.86 -1.94
CA ASN A 99 4.55 -11.67 -0.90
C ASN A 99 5.61 -12.30 0.02
N LEU A 100 5.18 -12.81 1.16
CA LEU A 100 5.96 -13.69 2.04
C LEU A 100 5.38 -15.09 1.98
N GLY A 101 6.20 -16.05 1.58
CA GLY A 101 5.83 -17.47 1.54
C GLY A 101 5.65 -18.05 2.94
N HIS A 102 4.75 -19.02 3.05
CA HIS A 102 4.62 -19.87 4.23
C HIS A 102 5.61 -21.03 4.13
N ASP A 103 6.39 -21.26 5.18
CA ASP A 103 7.05 -22.54 5.37
C ASP A 103 6.00 -23.52 5.91
N ASN A 104 5.67 -24.57 5.13
CA ASN A 104 4.64 -25.57 5.47
C ASN A 104 4.88 -26.31 6.79
N ASN A 105 5.96 -26.05 7.51
CA ASN A 105 6.37 -26.79 8.71
C ASN A 105 6.40 -25.95 10.00
N ARG A 106 6.09 -24.66 9.95
CA ARG A 106 5.99 -23.83 11.16
C ARG A 106 4.82 -22.85 10.98
N ASP A 107 3.92 -22.84 11.97
CA ASP A 107 2.86 -21.83 12.14
C ASP A 107 3.48 -20.44 12.40
N TYR A 108 4.23 -19.91 11.43
CA TYR A 108 4.56 -18.51 11.42
C TYR A 108 3.30 -17.74 11.07
N ASN A 109 2.65 -17.28 12.11
CA ASN A 109 1.49 -16.41 12.02
C ASN A 109 1.95 -15.05 11.48
N ILE A 110 2.16 -14.97 10.16
CA ILE A 110 2.68 -13.80 9.44
C ILE A 110 1.73 -12.58 9.59
N TYR A 111 0.51 -12.79 10.03
CA TYR A 111 -0.47 -11.73 10.31
C TYR A 111 -0.20 -10.89 11.56
N GLY A 112 0.82 -11.16 12.35
CA GLY A 112 1.11 -10.47 13.60
C GLY A 112 2.57 -10.11 13.86
N THR A 113 3.52 -10.64 13.10
CA THR A 113 4.91 -10.25 13.22
C THR A 113 5.22 -9.15 12.22
N THR A 114 5.66 -8.00 12.70
CA THR A 114 6.32 -6.98 11.88
C THR A 114 7.56 -7.61 11.28
N THR A 115 7.45 -8.10 10.06
CA THR A 115 8.63 -8.54 9.33
C THR A 115 9.37 -7.30 8.86
N ASP A 116 10.54 -7.05 9.39
CA ASP A 116 11.38 -5.91 9.04
C ASP A 116 12.04 -6.11 7.67
N ILE A 117 11.24 -6.39 6.63
CA ILE A 117 11.71 -6.38 5.25
C ILE A 117 11.48 -5.00 4.63
N THR A 118 12.56 -4.42 4.13
CA THR A 118 12.48 -3.29 3.22
C THR A 118 12.86 -3.76 1.82
N LEU A 119 11.94 -3.60 0.87
CA LEU A 119 12.16 -3.88 -0.54
C LEU A 119 12.34 -2.54 -1.28
N ASN A 120 13.54 -2.27 -1.77
CA ASN A 120 13.80 -1.14 -2.65
C ASN A 120 13.46 -1.57 -4.08
N VAL A 121 12.63 -0.80 -4.75
CA VAL A 121 12.12 -1.12 -6.09
C VAL A 121 12.25 0.09 -6.98
N SER A 122 12.75 -0.09 -8.19
CA SER A 122 12.64 0.93 -9.23
C SER A 122 12.17 0.35 -10.55
N SER A 123 11.47 1.18 -11.32
CA SER A 123 11.07 0.93 -12.69
C SER A 123 10.92 2.25 -13.45
N PRO A 124 11.07 2.26 -14.79
CA PRO A 124 10.93 3.48 -15.58
C PRO A 124 9.53 4.07 -15.55
N ARG A 125 8.54 3.22 -15.27
CA ARG A 125 7.12 3.57 -15.27
C ARG A 125 6.38 2.89 -14.13
N LEU A 126 5.44 3.61 -13.53
CA LEU A 126 4.54 3.09 -12.50
C LEU A 126 3.10 3.47 -12.86
N ASP A 127 2.26 2.47 -13.17
CA ASP A 127 0.87 2.65 -13.56
C ASP A 127 -0.13 2.23 -12.48
N CYS A 128 0.28 1.32 -11.59
CA CYS A 128 -0.60 0.86 -10.51
C CYS A 128 0.19 0.44 -9.28
N VAL A 129 -0.32 0.83 -8.12
CA VAL A 129 0.15 0.34 -6.82
C VAL A 129 -1.03 -0.16 -6.02
N SER A 130 -0.95 -1.38 -5.50
CA SER A 130 -1.94 -1.96 -4.59
C SER A 130 -1.29 -2.51 -3.34
N THR A 131 -1.84 -2.19 -2.16
CA THR A 131 -1.48 -2.82 -0.90
C THR A 131 -2.68 -3.61 -0.39
N CYS A 132 -2.58 -4.93 -0.38
CA CYS A 132 -3.65 -5.84 0.06
C CYS A 132 -3.44 -6.35 1.48
N GLY A 133 -2.21 -6.32 1.98
CA GLY A 133 -1.81 -6.70 3.34
C GLY A 133 -1.69 -5.50 4.29
N ASN A 134 -0.78 -5.65 5.28
CA ASN A 134 -0.46 -4.61 6.26
C ASN A 134 0.81 -3.83 5.89
N GLY A 135 1.44 -4.14 4.77
CA GLY A 135 2.66 -3.51 4.31
C GLY A 135 2.46 -2.08 3.86
N SER A 136 3.56 -1.43 3.54
CA SER A 136 3.54 -0.05 3.06
C SER A 136 4.21 0.07 1.70
N PHE A 137 3.74 1.04 0.94
CA PHE A 137 4.42 1.54 -0.26
C PHE A 137 4.76 3.01 -0.04
N THR A 138 6.01 3.38 -0.28
CA THR A 138 6.47 4.76 -0.18
C THR A 138 7.25 5.11 -1.44
N SER A 139 6.80 6.10 -2.20
CA SER A 139 7.63 6.66 -3.26
C SER A 139 8.58 7.70 -2.69
N LYS A 140 9.80 7.69 -3.18
CA LYS A 140 10.77 8.76 -2.92
C LYS A 140 10.96 9.62 -4.16
N GLY A 141 10.88 10.93 -3.96
CA GLY A 141 11.06 11.90 -5.02
C GLY A 141 9.82 12.07 -5.91
N PHE A 142 10.07 12.39 -7.16
CA PHE A 142 9.05 12.76 -8.12
C PHE A 142 8.66 11.57 -9.00
N LEU A 143 7.35 11.34 -9.14
CA LEU A 143 6.78 10.35 -10.06
C LEU A 143 6.15 11.06 -11.26
N GLU A 144 6.35 10.52 -12.43
CA GLU A 144 5.69 10.96 -13.66
C GLU A 144 4.99 9.78 -14.34
N ALA A 145 3.72 9.94 -14.68
CA ALA A 145 2.91 8.92 -15.32
C ALA A 145 1.86 9.56 -16.23
N ASP A 146 1.38 8.85 -17.25
CA ASP A 146 0.18 9.26 -17.96
C ASP A 146 -1.06 9.02 -17.10
N THR A 147 -1.19 7.80 -16.60
CA THR A 147 -2.29 7.38 -15.73
C THR A 147 -1.75 6.52 -14.61
N ILE A 148 -2.20 6.75 -13.39
CA ILE A 148 -1.84 5.91 -12.24
C ILE A 148 -3.05 5.54 -11.40
N GLN A 149 -3.03 4.32 -10.86
CA GLN A 149 -4.02 3.82 -9.90
C GLN A 149 -3.35 3.52 -8.57
N LEU A 150 -3.90 4.03 -7.48
CA LEU A 150 -3.46 3.78 -6.12
C LEU A 150 -4.58 3.09 -5.34
N GLY A 151 -4.34 1.87 -4.87
CA GLY A 151 -5.33 1.04 -4.20
C GLY A 151 -4.86 0.53 -2.84
N VAL A 152 -5.65 0.75 -1.78
CA VAL A 152 -5.45 0.10 -0.49
C VAL A 152 -6.64 -0.79 -0.18
N LEU A 153 -6.39 -2.11 -0.16
CA LEU A 153 -7.39 -3.14 0.09
C LEU A 153 -7.22 -3.81 1.47
N GLY A 154 -6.09 -3.57 2.13
CA GLY A 154 -5.75 -4.07 3.47
C GLY A 154 -5.72 -2.99 4.55
N SER A 155 -4.83 -3.16 5.53
CA SER A 155 -4.55 -2.18 6.59
C SER A 155 -3.23 -1.45 6.37
N GLY A 156 -2.58 -1.66 5.24
CA GLY A 156 -1.32 -1.03 4.87
C GLY A 156 -1.44 0.43 4.49
N SER A 157 -0.40 1.00 3.93
CA SER A 157 -0.38 2.41 3.55
C SER A 157 0.30 2.65 2.21
N ILE A 158 -0.13 3.72 1.52
CA ILE A 158 0.54 4.27 0.34
C ILE A 158 0.92 5.71 0.66
N ASN A 159 2.21 6.03 0.55
CA ASN A 159 2.75 7.36 0.76
C ASN A 159 3.50 7.81 -0.49
N ILE A 160 3.06 8.91 -1.09
CA ILE A 160 3.65 9.50 -2.29
C ILE A 160 4.19 10.88 -1.95
N ASP A 161 5.46 11.13 -2.25
CA ASP A 161 6.04 12.46 -2.03
C ASP A 161 5.52 13.46 -3.07
N SER A 162 5.69 13.15 -4.35
CA SER A 162 5.22 14.03 -5.42
C SER A 162 4.89 13.24 -6.66
N ILE A 163 3.77 13.58 -7.31
CA ILE A 163 3.35 12.94 -8.56
C ILE A 163 2.75 13.94 -9.53
N ARG A 164 3.11 13.80 -10.80
CA ARG A 164 2.45 14.43 -11.94
C ARG A 164 1.91 13.38 -12.89
N CYS A 165 0.65 13.53 -13.28
CA CYS A 165 0.03 12.62 -14.24
C CYS A 165 -1.09 13.33 -15.03
N ALA A 166 -1.61 12.67 -16.08
CA ALA A 166 -2.83 13.14 -16.71
C ALA A 166 -4.04 12.73 -15.86
N ASP A 167 -4.12 11.47 -15.46
CA ASP A 167 -5.25 10.91 -14.72
C ASP A 167 -4.78 10.08 -13.52
N ILE A 168 -5.44 10.24 -12.37
CA ILE A 168 -5.20 9.43 -11.18
C ILE A 168 -6.50 8.93 -10.58
N ASP A 169 -6.52 7.61 -10.25
CA ASP A 169 -7.57 6.97 -9.47
C ASP A 169 -7.03 6.52 -8.10
N ILE A 170 -7.63 7.02 -7.04
CA ILE A 170 -7.28 6.71 -5.65
C ILE A 170 -8.43 5.94 -5.02
N GLN A 171 -8.18 4.72 -4.57
CA GLN A 171 -9.21 3.85 -4.02
C GLN A 171 -8.80 3.26 -2.66
N SER A 172 -9.70 3.33 -1.68
CA SER A 172 -9.52 2.71 -0.39
C SER A 172 -10.74 1.88 0.02
N PHE A 173 -10.52 0.59 0.36
CA PHE A 173 -11.58 -0.37 0.67
C PHE A 173 -11.56 -0.90 2.10
N ASN A 174 -10.51 -0.68 2.88
CA ASN A 174 -10.36 -1.17 4.25
C ASN A 174 -9.79 -0.09 5.19
N LYS A 175 -8.89 -0.45 6.13
CA LYS A 175 -8.37 0.45 7.15
C LYS A 175 -7.05 1.15 6.77
N GLY A 176 -6.55 0.92 5.55
CA GLY A 176 -5.25 1.45 5.14
C GLY A 176 -5.31 2.92 4.71
N ASN A 177 -4.20 3.62 4.89
CA ASN A 177 -4.10 5.05 4.64
C ASN A 177 -3.44 5.37 3.30
N ILE A 178 -3.87 6.47 2.67
CA ILE A 178 -3.21 7.02 1.48
C ILE A 178 -2.82 8.47 1.76
N SER A 179 -1.56 8.80 1.57
CA SER A 179 -1.03 10.15 1.74
C SER A 179 -0.25 10.58 0.50
N ILE A 180 -0.62 11.71 -0.09
CA ILE A 180 0.07 12.31 -1.23
C ILE A 180 0.42 13.75 -0.86
N LYS A 181 1.71 14.06 -0.78
CA LYS A 181 2.13 15.41 -0.38
C LYS A 181 1.91 16.44 -1.48
N HIS A 182 2.17 16.04 -2.75
CA HIS A 182 1.97 16.93 -3.90
C HIS A 182 1.45 16.14 -5.10
N LEU A 183 0.19 16.39 -5.47
CA LEU A 183 -0.45 15.83 -6.66
C LEU A 183 -0.71 16.90 -7.70
N SER A 184 -0.18 16.72 -8.91
CA SER A 184 -0.53 17.54 -10.08
C SER A 184 -1.14 16.64 -11.15
N ALA A 185 -2.39 16.90 -11.54
CA ALA A 185 -3.08 16.10 -12.55
C ALA A 185 -4.09 16.91 -13.37
N ASN A 186 -4.53 16.36 -14.52
CA ASN A 186 -5.71 16.90 -15.18
C ASN A 186 -6.96 16.43 -14.44
N ASN A 187 -7.07 15.10 -14.17
CA ASN A 187 -8.22 14.54 -13.50
C ASN A 187 -7.78 13.67 -12.31
N ALA A 188 -8.42 13.89 -11.17
CA ALA A 188 -8.23 13.04 -9.98
C ALA A 188 -9.59 12.50 -9.51
N ASN A 189 -9.66 11.19 -9.30
CA ASN A 189 -10.83 10.52 -8.75
C ASN A 189 -10.45 9.89 -7.41
N ILE A 190 -11.21 10.19 -6.37
CA ILE A 190 -11.04 9.63 -5.03
C ILE A 190 -12.28 8.85 -4.66
N LEU A 191 -12.15 7.54 -4.50
CA LEU A 191 -13.20 6.64 -4.08
C LEU A 191 -12.83 6.00 -2.76
N SER A 192 -13.64 6.25 -1.73
CA SER A 192 -13.47 5.64 -0.43
C SER A 192 -14.68 4.80 -0.03
N ARG A 193 -14.42 3.57 0.43
CA ARG A 193 -15.41 2.63 0.99
C ARG A 193 -14.91 2.00 2.30
N SER A 194 -14.18 2.74 3.10
CA SER A 194 -13.49 2.19 4.27
C SER A 194 -13.58 3.09 5.50
N SER A 195 -12.78 2.80 6.52
CA SER A 195 -12.61 3.63 7.72
C SER A 195 -11.20 4.21 7.84
N ALA A 196 -10.47 4.29 6.74
CA ALA A 196 -9.10 4.79 6.68
C ALA A 196 -9.01 6.30 6.49
N THR A 197 -7.81 6.84 6.31
CA THR A 197 -7.60 8.26 6.03
C THR A 197 -6.98 8.43 4.64
N ILE A 198 -7.54 9.36 3.85
CA ILE A 198 -6.93 9.85 2.61
C ILE A 198 -6.54 11.31 2.83
N THR A 199 -5.27 11.62 2.63
CA THR A 199 -4.76 12.99 2.69
C THR A 199 -4.05 13.32 1.38
N ALA A 200 -4.40 14.43 0.73
CA ALA A 200 -3.70 14.87 -0.47
C ALA A 200 -3.66 16.39 -0.58
N ASP A 201 -2.52 16.92 -1.03
CA ASP A 201 -2.40 18.29 -1.52
C ASP A 201 -2.43 18.26 -3.05
N VAL A 202 -3.43 18.92 -3.65
CA VAL A 202 -3.73 18.74 -5.06
C VAL A 202 -3.65 20.05 -5.86
N SER A 203 -3.20 19.93 -7.11
CA SER A 203 -3.30 20.97 -8.13
C SER A 203 -3.85 20.31 -9.40
N VAL A 204 -5.18 20.39 -9.60
CA VAL A 204 -5.87 19.60 -10.63
C VAL A 204 -6.91 20.42 -11.38
N LYS A 205 -7.22 20.01 -12.63
CA LYS A 205 -8.32 20.64 -13.39
C LYS A 205 -9.67 20.09 -12.92
N SER A 206 -9.76 18.80 -12.61
CA SER A 206 -11.01 18.18 -12.15
C SER A 206 -10.75 17.23 -11.01
N LEU A 207 -11.44 17.42 -9.89
CA LEU A 207 -11.41 16.54 -8.73
C LEU A 207 -12.81 15.98 -8.48
N ASN A 208 -12.90 14.65 -8.47
CA ASN A 208 -14.12 13.92 -8.11
C ASN A 208 -13.90 13.18 -6.79
N ILE A 209 -14.77 13.40 -5.81
CA ILE A 209 -14.70 12.73 -4.51
C ILE A 209 -16.01 11.99 -4.25
N ALA A 210 -15.89 10.67 -3.98
CA ALA A 210 -16.99 9.82 -3.55
C ALA A 210 -16.61 9.10 -2.26
N ASN A 211 -17.14 9.54 -1.13
CA ASN A 211 -17.00 8.91 0.18
C ASN A 211 -18.29 8.17 0.53
N TYR A 212 -18.20 6.87 0.78
CA TYR A 212 -19.36 6.00 1.06
C TYR A 212 -19.44 5.55 2.51
N ASN A 213 -18.40 5.79 3.30
CA ASN A 213 -18.31 5.35 4.70
C ASN A 213 -17.79 6.48 5.60
N LYS A 214 -17.47 6.15 6.85
CA LYS A 214 -16.94 7.09 7.86
C LYS A 214 -15.44 7.35 7.71
N GLN A 215 -14.91 7.29 6.51
CA GLN A 215 -13.51 7.58 6.26
C GLN A 215 -13.25 9.08 6.32
N THR A 216 -12.13 9.47 6.91
CA THR A 216 -11.70 10.85 6.91
C THR A 216 -10.91 11.15 5.62
N ILE A 217 -11.38 12.11 4.84
CA ILE A 217 -10.72 12.61 3.63
C ILE A 217 -10.34 14.06 3.85
N HIS A 218 -9.05 14.35 3.82
CA HIS A 218 -8.50 15.71 3.93
C HIS A 218 -7.84 16.10 2.61
N ILE A 219 -8.41 17.03 1.90
CA ILE A 219 -7.86 17.54 0.65
C ILE A 219 -7.56 19.03 0.79
N SER A 220 -6.36 19.42 0.39
CA SER A 220 -5.91 20.79 0.28
C SER A 220 -5.46 21.11 -1.14
N GLY A 221 -5.24 22.39 -1.44
CA GLY A 221 -4.71 22.84 -2.72
C GLY A 221 -5.75 23.44 -3.63
N HIS A 222 -5.71 23.15 -4.94
CA HIS A 222 -6.53 23.79 -5.95
C HIS A 222 -7.16 22.78 -6.92
N ALA A 223 -8.44 23.01 -7.26
CA ALA A 223 -9.14 22.33 -8.34
C ALA A 223 -10.00 23.31 -9.13
N GLU A 224 -9.84 23.35 -10.46
CA GLU A 224 -10.70 24.21 -11.32
C GLU A 224 -12.16 23.74 -11.28
N LYS A 225 -12.38 22.43 -11.14
CA LYS A 225 -13.71 21.81 -11.01
C LYS A 225 -13.70 20.80 -9.88
N LEU A 226 -14.61 20.98 -8.91
CA LEU A 226 -14.75 20.09 -7.75
C LEU A 226 -16.15 19.46 -7.77
N TYR A 227 -16.19 18.13 -7.81
CA TYR A 227 -17.41 17.33 -7.75
C TYR A 227 -17.38 16.44 -6.51
N ILE A 228 -18.32 16.67 -5.59
CA ILE A 228 -18.45 15.89 -4.35
C ILE A 228 -19.79 15.19 -4.37
N ARG A 229 -19.79 13.86 -4.32
CA ARG A 229 -21.02 13.07 -4.33
C ARG A 229 -21.87 13.29 -3.07
N ASN A 230 -21.22 13.46 -1.90
CA ASN A 230 -21.91 13.76 -0.64
C ASN A 230 -21.26 14.99 0.03
N PRO A 231 -21.65 16.21 -0.34
CA PRO A 231 -21.01 17.43 0.16
C PRO A 231 -21.29 17.72 1.66
N LYS A 232 -22.23 17.01 2.28
CA LYS A 232 -22.55 17.13 3.72
C LYS A 232 -21.90 16.04 4.56
N ASP A 233 -20.96 15.26 4.00
CA ASP A 233 -20.23 14.24 4.74
C ASP A 233 -19.35 14.89 5.82
N PRO A 234 -19.58 14.63 7.11
CA PRO A 234 -18.81 15.23 8.21
C PRO A 234 -17.35 14.77 8.24
N ASN A 235 -17.01 13.72 7.51
CA ASN A 235 -15.66 13.18 7.44
C ASN A 235 -14.88 13.69 6.21
N LEU A 236 -15.47 14.56 5.41
CA LEU A 236 -14.82 15.19 4.26
C LEU A 236 -14.41 16.61 4.62
N ASP A 237 -13.11 16.85 4.68
CA ASP A 237 -12.54 18.19 4.87
C ASP A 237 -11.85 18.66 3.58
N VAL A 238 -12.48 19.61 2.93
CA VAL A 238 -11.97 20.34 1.76
C VAL A 238 -11.84 21.84 2.05
N SER A 239 -11.85 22.23 3.33
CA SER A 239 -11.82 23.62 3.76
C SER A 239 -10.56 24.39 3.32
N LYS A 240 -9.48 23.68 3.02
CA LYS A 240 -8.22 24.24 2.53
C LYS A 240 -8.09 24.22 0.99
N MET A 241 -9.15 23.88 0.28
CA MET A 241 -9.21 24.00 -1.18
C MET A 241 -9.43 25.45 -1.59
N LYS A 242 -8.78 25.85 -2.72
CA LYS A 242 -8.88 27.17 -3.33
C LYS A 242 -9.45 27.08 -4.73
#